data_1e9ef76fb28cb7f09b2c87c2bfaf7b64
#
_entry.id   1e9ef76fb28cb7f09b2c87c2bfaf7b64
#
_cell.length_a   1.000
_cell.length_b   1.000
_cell.length_c   1.000
_cell.angle_alpha   90.00
_cell.angle_beta   90.00
_cell.angle_gamma   90.00
#
_symmetry.space_group_name_H-M   'P 1'
#
loop_
_entity.id
_entity.type
_entity.pdbx_description
1 polymer ?
#
loop_
_entity_poly.entity_id
_entity_poly.type
_entity_poly.pdbx_seq_one_letter_code
_entity_poly.pdbx_strand_id
1 'polypeptide(L)'
;MLNSQRLSTCPAYMGRPANKASSHVDEIDEDVLVSTPLSSLTVQVPRVQSMQEYILKHHKCRVLSELNRRIRSRLLNGLSTDCPESVKLKASNCTFDDMAFWRYNAHTLLTDVIVHASVSVAEETYEYDLYCELWVDMRNGMNFTCGEAGLLENKPQRDFLMLRTYLVPLLRKDEIEKGAEDLLLRYCPEALTDRKEHNAYLLADKIGLHVEHLPLFQQRGTLSVLFFCDGTVQVANDHQKSSQVSTINIPAGTVVINTNAVHKDCCQMEIYHECIHYDWHYMFFRLQDMHNSDINKLRTKHVVITNSKVPANPLKWMEWQARRGSFGLMMPLGLMRLQIEKHLSELSQCRLHAGQKLDRVARAIARERDLPKFRVRARLIQMGYIAAKGALNF
;
A
#
# COMPACT_ATOMS: atom_id res chain seq x y z
N MET A 1 -13.41 37.12 12.51
CA MET A 1 -12.03 37.15 13.03
C MET A 1 -11.57 35.70 13.16
N LEU A 2 -10.89 35.21 12.15
CA LEU A 2 -10.39 33.82 12.08
C LEU A 2 -8.88 33.85 12.29
N ASN A 3 -8.44 33.24 13.39
CA ASN A 3 -7.02 33.08 13.72
C ASN A 3 -6.37 32.02 12.86
N SER A 4 -5.46 32.44 11.98
CA SER A 4 -4.54 31.57 11.27
C SER A 4 -3.36 31.22 12.18
N GLN A 5 -3.29 30.00 12.70
CA GLN A 5 -2.08 29.48 13.32
C GLN A 5 -1.17 28.90 12.23
N ARG A 6 0.03 29.47 12.15
CA ARG A 6 1.14 29.03 11.30
C ARG A 6 1.68 27.69 11.80
N LEU A 7 1.72 26.71 10.90
CA LEU A 7 2.51 25.49 11.11
C LEU A 7 3.99 25.83 10.91
N SER A 8 4.80 25.45 11.91
CA SER A 8 6.23 25.62 11.95
C SER A 8 6.94 24.67 10.98
N THR A 9 7.87 25.23 10.24
CA THR A 9 8.76 24.55 9.29
C THR A 9 9.69 23.55 9.98
N CYS A 10 9.69 22.30 9.52
CA CYS A 10 10.75 21.32 9.79
C CYS A 10 12.01 21.64 8.96
N PRO A 11 13.22 21.47 9.53
CA PRO A 11 14.45 21.80 8.82
C PRO A 11 14.82 20.76 7.76
N ALA A 12 15.38 21.27 6.67
CA ALA A 12 15.90 20.53 5.54
C ALA A 12 16.96 19.50 5.95
N TYR A 13 16.80 18.25 5.50
CA TYR A 13 17.80 17.19 5.61
C TYR A 13 18.88 17.40 4.55
N MET A 14 20.03 17.92 4.97
CA MET A 14 21.22 17.98 4.13
C MET A 14 21.77 16.57 3.91
N GLY A 15 21.96 16.21 2.62
CA GLY A 15 22.53 14.94 2.21
C GLY A 15 23.96 14.74 2.71
N ARG A 16 24.24 13.55 3.25
CA ARG A 16 25.59 13.03 3.45
C ARG A 16 26.03 12.23 2.21
N PRO A 17 27.30 12.28 1.84
CA PRO A 17 27.82 11.59 0.67
C PRO A 17 27.77 10.07 0.85
N ALA A 18 27.48 9.38 -0.25
CA ALA A 18 27.40 7.93 -0.34
C ALA A 18 28.77 7.28 -0.06
N ASN A 19 28.88 6.61 1.09
CA ASN A 19 29.92 5.60 1.27
C ASN A 19 29.48 4.34 0.55
N LYS A 20 30.32 3.88 -0.40
CA LYS A 20 30.22 2.57 -1.03
C LYS A 20 30.46 1.49 0.04
N ALA A 21 29.38 0.96 0.60
CA ALA A 21 29.38 -0.27 1.38
C ALA A 21 28.82 -1.38 0.50
N SER A 22 29.57 -2.46 0.37
CA SER A 22 29.26 -3.66 -0.38
C SER A 22 27.87 -4.20 -0.03
N SER A 23 27.05 -4.35 -1.07
CA SER A 23 25.72 -4.96 -0.98
C SER A 23 25.83 -6.50 -0.77
N HIS A 24 25.99 -6.94 0.46
CA HIS A 24 25.47 -8.24 0.87
C HIS A 24 24.08 -8.00 1.43
N VAL A 25 23.07 -8.20 0.57
CA VAL A 25 21.67 -8.28 0.99
C VAL A 25 21.52 -9.68 1.59
N ASP A 26 21.53 -9.76 2.92
CA ASP A 26 21.23 -11.00 3.64
C ASP A 26 19.82 -11.46 3.31
N GLU A 27 19.71 -12.64 2.72
CA GLU A 27 18.46 -13.35 2.46
C GLU A 27 17.82 -13.70 3.82
N ILE A 28 16.71 -13.05 4.12
CA ILE A 28 15.89 -13.38 5.28
C ILE A 28 15.03 -14.59 4.90
N ASP A 29 15.40 -15.76 5.42
CA ASP A 29 14.55 -16.95 5.42
C ASP A 29 13.33 -16.69 6.32
N GLU A 30 12.21 -16.31 5.73
CA GLU A 30 10.89 -16.23 6.41
C GLU A 30 10.26 -17.63 6.64
N ASP A 31 10.99 -18.71 6.37
CA ASP A 31 10.50 -20.11 6.39
C ASP A 31 10.14 -20.67 7.77
N VAL A 32 10.16 -19.86 8.85
CA VAL A 32 9.83 -20.34 10.20
C VAL A 32 8.33 -20.22 10.51
N LEU A 33 7.51 -19.68 9.62
CA LEU A 33 6.06 -19.57 9.81
C LEU A 33 5.31 -20.40 8.78
N VAL A 34 5.05 -21.67 9.15
CA VAL A 34 4.09 -22.58 8.52
C VAL A 34 4.41 -22.97 7.08
N SER A 35 5.30 -23.93 6.92
CA SER A 35 5.46 -24.71 5.69
C SER A 35 4.31 -25.70 5.51
N THR A 36 3.24 -25.29 4.83
CA THR A 36 2.36 -26.24 4.13
C THR A 36 2.72 -26.21 2.65
N PRO A 37 3.06 -27.35 2.02
CA PRO A 37 3.38 -27.37 0.60
C PRO A 37 2.12 -27.03 -0.20
N LEU A 38 2.12 -25.89 -0.90
CA LEU A 38 1.13 -25.56 -1.90
C LEU A 38 1.34 -26.48 -3.10
N SER A 39 0.48 -27.50 -3.22
CA SER A 39 0.27 -28.21 -4.48
C SER A 39 -0.06 -27.21 -5.58
N SER A 40 0.62 -27.33 -6.71
CA SER A 40 0.58 -26.56 -7.93
C SER A 40 -0.83 -26.27 -8.46
N LEU A 41 -1.49 -25.25 -7.94
CA LEU A 41 -2.59 -24.58 -8.62
C LEU A 41 -1.96 -23.38 -9.37
N THR A 42 -1.71 -23.56 -10.65
CA THR A 42 -1.46 -22.47 -11.59
C THR A 42 -2.72 -21.59 -11.64
N VAL A 43 -2.86 -20.69 -10.67
CA VAL A 43 -3.85 -19.62 -10.76
C VAL A 43 -3.35 -18.68 -11.85
N GLN A 44 -4.06 -18.64 -12.99
CA GLN A 44 -3.86 -17.58 -13.96
C GLN A 44 -4.08 -16.25 -13.23
N VAL A 45 -3.00 -15.55 -12.97
CA VAL A 45 -3.08 -14.20 -12.40
C VAL A 45 -3.76 -13.35 -13.48
N PRO A 46 -4.93 -12.74 -13.19
CA PRO A 46 -5.60 -11.89 -14.16
C PRO A 46 -4.63 -10.80 -14.62
N ARG A 47 -4.72 -10.41 -15.90
CA ARG A 47 -3.89 -9.33 -16.45
C ARG A 47 -4.20 -8.04 -15.67
N VAL A 48 -3.26 -7.62 -14.87
CA VAL A 48 -3.35 -6.37 -14.11
C VAL A 48 -3.19 -5.22 -15.08
N GLN A 49 -4.15 -4.30 -15.10
CA GLN A 49 -4.09 -3.11 -15.95
C GLN A 49 -3.52 -1.93 -15.19
N SER A 50 -2.71 -1.11 -15.88
CA SER A 50 -2.11 0.08 -15.29
C SER A 50 -3.04 1.29 -15.40
N MET A 51 -2.86 2.26 -14.49
CA MET A 51 -3.58 3.52 -14.54
C MET A 51 -3.20 4.33 -15.79
N GLN A 52 -1.96 4.23 -16.25
CA GLN A 52 -1.50 4.86 -17.48
C GLN A 52 -2.29 4.34 -18.70
N GLU A 53 -2.40 3.00 -18.85
CA GLU A 53 -3.21 2.40 -19.94
C GLU A 53 -4.66 2.87 -19.88
N TYR A 54 -5.23 2.99 -18.68
CA TYR A 54 -6.59 3.47 -18.50
C TYR A 54 -6.75 4.93 -18.97
N ILE A 55 -5.89 5.83 -18.52
CA ILE A 55 -5.94 7.26 -18.90
C ILE A 55 -5.76 7.41 -20.42
N LEU A 56 -4.78 6.73 -21.00
CA LEU A 56 -4.53 6.80 -22.45
C LEU A 56 -5.71 6.30 -23.28
N LYS A 57 -6.37 5.24 -22.82
CA LYS A 57 -7.52 4.66 -23.52
C LYS A 57 -8.78 5.52 -23.41
N HIS A 58 -9.06 6.09 -22.23
CA HIS A 58 -10.35 6.69 -21.92
C HIS A 58 -10.32 8.22 -21.78
N HIS A 59 -9.15 8.83 -21.51
CA HIS A 59 -9.05 10.25 -21.16
C HIS A 59 -8.04 11.05 -22.01
N LYS A 60 -7.38 10.43 -22.99
CA LYS A 60 -6.40 11.09 -23.87
C LYS A 60 -6.96 12.39 -24.49
N CYS A 61 -8.15 12.33 -25.09
CA CYS A 61 -8.79 13.49 -25.71
C CYS A 61 -9.09 14.61 -24.71
N ARG A 62 -9.47 14.25 -23.48
CA ARG A 62 -9.75 15.22 -22.42
C ARG A 62 -8.49 15.95 -21.97
N VAL A 63 -7.37 15.23 -21.80
CA VAL A 63 -6.06 15.83 -21.50
C VAL A 63 -5.65 16.82 -22.58
N LEU A 64 -5.73 16.42 -23.84
CA LEU A 64 -5.41 17.31 -24.98
C LEU A 64 -6.31 18.53 -25.03
N SER A 65 -7.61 18.38 -24.78
CA SER A 65 -8.56 19.51 -24.74
C SER A 65 -8.18 20.51 -23.63
N GLU A 66 -7.82 20.01 -22.45
CA GLU A 66 -7.44 20.88 -21.34
C GLU A 66 -6.08 21.57 -21.58
N LEU A 67 -5.10 20.87 -22.14
CA LEU A 67 -3.85 21.47 -22.59
C LEU A 67 -4.10 22.59 -23.59
N ASN A 68 -4.91 22.34 -24.62
CA ASN A 68 -5.27 23.36 -25.59
C ASN A 68 -5.91 24.60 -24.95
N ARG A 69 -6.82 24.38 -24.01
CA ARG A 69 -7.52 25.48 -23.32
C ARG A 69 -6.56 26.36 -22.48
N ARG A 70 -5.60 25.73 -21.77
CA ARG A 70 -4.76 26.45 -20.79
C ARG A 70 -3.46 26.98 -21.36
N ILE A 71 -2.89 26.32 -22.35
CA ILE A 71 -1.53 26.60 -22.81
C ILE A 71 -1.51 27.43 -24.08
N ARG A 72 -2.60 27.45 -24.86
CA ARG A 72 -2.68 28.15 -26.13
C ARG A 72 -2.14 29.57 -26.06
N SER A 73 -2.59 30.35 -25.09
CA SER A 73 -2.13 31.72 -24.90
C SER A 73 -0.63 31.81 -24.55
N ARG A 74 -0.08 30.82 -23.84
CA ARG A 74 1.32 30.78 -23.44
C ARG A 74 2.24 30.32 -24.57
N LEU A 75 1.82 29.34 -25.36
CA LEU A 75 2.56 28.87 -26.53
C LEU A 75 2.68 29.96 -27.61
N LEU A 76 1.71 30.86 -27.67
CA LEU A 76 1.65 31.90 -28.66
C LEU A 76 2.27 33.23 -28.22
N ASN A 77 2.45 33.46 -26.91
CA ASN A 77 3.02 34.71 -26.39
C ASN A 77 4.50 34.93 -26.74
N GLY A 78 5.21 33.92 -27.22
CA GLY A 78 6.59 34.02 -27.72
C GLY A 78 6.68 34.28 -29.23
N LEU A 79 5.58 34.17 -29.95
CA LEU A 79 5.54 34.34 -31.39
C LEU A 79 4.94 35.70 -31.70
N SER A 80 5.75 36.59 -32.27
CA SER A 80 5.42 38.00 -32.54
C SER A 80 4.39 38.23 -33.68
N THR A 81 3.63 37.24 -34.03
CA THR A 81 2.65 37.32 -35.14
C THR A 81 1.26 37.05 -34.65
N ASP A 82 0.26 37.69 -35.28
CA ASP A 82 -1.16 37.37 -35.20
C ASP A 82 -1.37 35.88 -35.53
N CYS A 83 -1.21 35.05 -34.53
CA CYS A 83 -1.21 33.60 -34.73
C CYS A 83 -2.65 33.11 -34.90
N PRO A 84 -2.96 32.43 -35.98
CA PRO A 84 -4.33 32.06 -36.33
C PRO A 84 -4.94 31.15 -35.24
N GLU A 85 -6.23 31.29 -35.04
CA GLU A 85 -7.04 30.40 -34.15
C GLU A 85 -6.87 28.91 -34.43
N SER A 86 -6.16 28.55 -35.49
CA SER A 86 -5.94 27.18 -36.00
C SER A 86 -4.87 26.38 -35.27
N VAL A 87 -4.02 27.02 -34.46
CA VAL A 87 -2.97 26.26 -33.72
C VAL A 87 -3.59 25.49 -32.57
N LYS A 88 -3.72 24.20 -32.74
CA LYS A 88 -4.26 23.25 -31.74
C LYS A 88 -3.33 22.06 -31.61
N LEU A 89 -3.10 21.61 -30.39
CA LEU A 89 -2.44 20.33 -30.13
C LEU A 89 -3.34 19.21 -30.67
N LYS A 90 -2.82 18.42 -31.58
CA LYS A 90 -3.51 17.27 -32.15
C LYS A 90 -2.90 15.98 -31.59
N ALA A 91 -3.70 14.93 -31.51
CA ALA A 91 -3.21 13.63 -31.04
C ALA A 91 -2.07 13.05 -31.89
N SER A 92 -1.97 13.44 -33.17
CA SER A 92 -0.90 13.07 -34.08
C SER A 92 0.43 13.78 -33.82
N ASN A 93 0.38 14.93 -33.13
CA ASN A 93 1.54 15.76 -32.82
C ASN A 93 1.94 15.69 -31.34
N CYS A 94 1.36 14.75 -30.60
CA CYS A 94 1.59 14.62 -29.15
C CYS A 94 1.94 13.17 -28.80
N THR A 95 3.07 12.98 -28.16
CA THR A 95 3.42 11.74 -27.46
C THR A 95 3.15 11.88 -25.98
N PHE A 96 2.64 10.81 -25.38
CA PHE A 96 2.42 10.73 -23.93
C PHE A 96 3.56 9.91 -23.36
N ASP A 97 4.57 10.60 -22.81
CA ASP A 97 5.83 9.95 -22.47
C ASP A 97 5.79 9.31 -21.09
N ASP A 98 5.29 10.03 -20.09
CA ASP A 98 5.32 9.54 -18.71
C ASP A 98 4.09 9.99 -17.92
N MET A 99 3.81 9.26 -16.85
CA MET A 99 2.78 9.61 -15.87
C MET A 99 3.28 9.27 -14.48
N ALA A 100 3.31 10.27 -13.62
CA ALA A 100 3.59 10.08 -12.21
C ALA A 100 2.28 10.14 -11.41
N PHE A 101 2.16 9.26 -10.43
CA PHE A 101 0.95 9.11 -9.63
C PHE A 101 1.26 9.35 -8.17
N TRP A 102 0.43 10.14 -7.48
CA TRP A 102 0.57 10.43 -6.06
C TRP A 102 -0.75 10.23 -5.33
N ARG A 103 -0.68 9.64 -4.15
CA ARG A 103 -1.82 9.49 -3.27
C ARG A 103 -2.06 10.79 -2.51
N TYR A 104 -3.18 11.44 -2.78
CA TYR A 104 -3.62 12.62 -2.02
C TYR A 104 -4.32 12.20 -0.71
N ASN A 105 -5.26 11.24 -0.80
CA ASN A 105 -5.92 10.62 0.35
C ASN A 105 -6.32 9.16 0.04
N ALA A 106 -7.14 8.52 0.86
CA ALA A 106 -7.54 7.13 0.68
C ALA A 106 -8.23 6.85 -0.68
N HIS A 107 -8.92 7.82 -1.25
CA HIS A 107 -9.76 7.65 -2.44
C HIS A 107 -9.42 8.58 -3.60
N THR A 108 -8.53 9.54 -3.38
CA THR A 108 -8.17 10.55 -4.38
C THR A 108 -6.69 10.46 -4.70
N LEU A 109 -6.40 10.34 -5.97
CA LEU A 109 -5.04 10.44 -6.47
C LEU A 109 -4.87 11.68 -7.35
N LEU A 110 -3.64 12.15 -7.41
CA LEU A 110 -3.16 13.16 -8.32
C LEU A 110 -2.23 12.50 -9.33
N THR A 111 -2.34 12.82 -10.59
CA THR A 111 -1.39 12.41 -11.61
C THR A 111 -0.98 13.58 -12.48
N ASP A 112 0.30 13.69 -12.79
CA ASP A 112 0.80 14.57 -13.84
C ASP A 112 1.02 13.74 -15.10
N VAL A 113 0.29 14.09 -16.15
CA VAL A 113 0.46 13.51 -17.48
C VAL A 113 1.47 14.38 -18.24
N ILE A 114 2.60 13.80 -18.63
CA ILE A 114 3.64 14.47 -19.38
C ILE A 114 3.41 14.22 -20.87
N VAL A 115 3.38 15.31 -21.63
CA VAL A 115 3.08 15.27 -23.06
C VAL A 115 4.17 16.04 -23.82
N HIS A 116 4.87 15.34 -24.70
CA HIS A 116 5.73 15.98 -25.68
C HIS A 116 4.90 16.37 -26.90
N ALA A 117 4.89 17.66 -27.25
CA ALA A 117 4.04 18.22 -28.28
C ALA A 117 4.87 18.95 -29.33
N SER A 118 4.61 18.62 -30.59
CA SER A 118 5.18 19.30 -31.77
C SER A 118 4.12 20.26 -32.34
N VAL A 119 4.44 21.54 -32.37
CA VAL A 119 3.53 22.60 -32.85
C VAL A 119 4.14 23.30 -34.05
N SER A 120 3.49 23.17 -35.20
CA SER A 120 3.90 23.85 -36.44
C SER A 120 3.16 25.18 -36.59
N VAL A 121 3.92 26.25 -36.79
CA VAL A 121 3.38 27.61 -37.05
C VAL A 121 4.09 28.13 -38.30
N ALA A 122 3.34 28.38 -39.34
CA ALA A 122 3.84 28.68 -40.70
C ALA A 122 4.75 27.52 -41.20
N GLU A 123 6.02 27.74 -41.41
CA GLU A 123 6.98 26.71 -41.86
C GLU A 123 7.89 26.20 -40.72
N GLU A 124 7.75 26.73 -39.53
CA GLU A 124 8.56 26.38 -38.37
C GLU A 124 7.82 25.39 -37.45
N THR A 125 8.59 24.47 -36.85
CA THR A 125 8.07 23.50 -35.89
C THR A 125 8.76 23.70 -34.54
N TYR A 126 7.97 23.82 -33.51
CA TYR A 126 8.40 24.04 -32.14
C TYR A 126 8.04 22.82 -31.29
N GLU A 127 8.99 22.35 -30.47
CA GLU A 127 8.81 21.25 -29.55
C GLU A 127 8.60 21.75 -28.13
N TYR A 128 7.61 21.19 -27.44
CA TYR A 128 7.26 21.57 -26.07
C TYR A 128 7.06 20.34 -25.20
N ASP A 129 7.68 20.36 -24.04
CA ASP A 129 7.35 19.44 -22.97
C ASP A 129 6.31 20.07 -22.05
N LEU A 130 5.16 19.44 -21.99
CA LEU A 130 3.96 19.94 -21.32
C LEU A 130 3.56 19.01 -20.19
N TYR A 131 2.91 19.53 -19.15
CA TYR A 131 2.23 18.71 -18.16
C TYR A 131 0.74 19.09 -18.05
N CYS A 132 -0.06 18.09 -17.68
CA CYS A 132 -1.45 18.28 -17.31
C CYS A 132 -1.74 17.50 -16.02
N GLU A 133 -2.18 18.23 -15.02
CA GLU A 133 -2.59 17.67 -13.74
C GLU A 133 -4.01 17.08 -13.85
N LEU A 134 -4.15 15.82 -13.40
CA LEU A 134 -5.45 15.16 -13.26
C LEU A 134 -5.68 14.75 -11.82
N TRP A 135 -6.77 15.21 -11.25
CA TRP A 135 -7.31 14.73 -10.00
C TRP A 135 -8.30 13.61 -10.27
N VAL A 136 -8.15 12.49 -9.59
CA VAL A 136 -8.98 11.30 -9.79
C VAL A 136 -9.62 10.90 -8.47
N ASP A 137 -10.95 11.04 -8.38
CA ASP A 137 -11.73 10.51 -7.26
C ASP A 137 -12.25 9.11 -7.63
N MET A 138 -11.88 8.13 -6.81
CA MET A 138 -12.16 6.71 -7.04
C MET A 138 -13.29 6.14 -6.15
N ARG A 139 -14.00 6.97 -5.38
CA ARG A 139 -15.07 6.49 -4.47
C ARG A 139 -16.24 5.87 -5.22
N ASN A 140 -16.76 6.56 -6.23
CA ASN A 140 -17.94 6.17 -6.99
C ASN A 140 -17.60 6.07 -8.49
N GLY A 141 -16.70 5.17 -8.85
CA GLY A 141 -16.11 5.12 -10.18
C GLY A 141 -14.86 6.01 -10.27
N MET A 142 -14.37 6.28 -11.49
CA MET A 142 -13.27 7.24 -11.70
C MET A 142 -13.80 8.58 -12.21
N ASN A 143 -13.80 9.55 -11.31
CA ASN A 143 -14.17 10.93 -11.68
C ASN A 143 -12.90 11.74 -11.87
N PHE A 144 -12.65 12.17 -13.09
CA PHE A 144 -11.49 12.95 -13.47
C PHE A 144 -11.80 14.44 -13.48
N THR A 145 -10.98 15.22 -12.80
CA THR A 145 -10.99 16.68 -12.87
C THR A 145 -9.61 17.16 -13.28
N CYS A 146 -9.54 18.00 -14.32
CA CYS A 146 -8.27 18.59 -14.73
C CYS A 146 -7.93 19.75 -13.79
N GLY A 147 -6.73 19.68 -13.23
CA GLY A 147 -6.13 20.73 -12.41
C GLY A 147 -5.31 21.70 -13.26
N GLU A 148 -4.07 21.97 -12.85
CA GLU A 148 -3.15 22.84 -13.56
C GLU A 148 -2.59 22.16 -14.83
N ALA A 149 -2.18 22.99 -15.80
CA ALA A 149 -1.46 22.55 -16.98
C ALA A 149 -0.49 23.66 -17.42
N GLY A 150 0.65 23.29 -17.97
CA GLY A 150 1.67 24.27 -18.38
C GLY A 150 2.90 23.61 -18.99
N LEU A 151 3.96 24.40 -19.13
CA LEU A 151 5.27 23.91 -19.52
C LEU A 151 5.85 23.04 -18.39
N LEU A 152 6.49 21.93 -18.75
CA LEU A 152 7.03 20.93 -17.80
C LEU A 152 8.04 21.57 -16.82
N GLU A 153 8.84 22.55 -17.26
CA GLU A 153 9.78 23.29 -16.41
C GLU A 153 9.13 24.04 -15.25
N ASN A 154 7.85 24.40 -15.39
CA ASN A 154 7.07 25.12 -14.38
C ASN A 154 6.19 24.19 -13.55
N LYS A 155 6.39 22.86 -13.66
CA LYS A 155 5.62 21.87 -12.93
C LYS A 155 5.86 21.99 -11.43
N PRO A 156 4.81 22.07 -10.59
CA PRO A 156 4.95 22.08 -9.13
C PRO A 156 5.61 20.79 -8.62
N GLN A 157 6.47 20.95 -7.62
CA GLN A 157 6.99 19.79 -6.88
C GLN A 157 5.87 19.17 -6.04
N ARG A 158 5.79 17.84 -6.03
CA ARG A 158 4.77 17.09 -5.28
C ARG A 158 5.38 16.50 -4.01
N ASP A 159 4.72 16.76 -2.89
CA ASP A 159 5.07 16.20 -1.58
C ASP A 159 3.97 15.22 -1.11
N PHE A 160 3.65 14.26 -1.96
CA PHE A 160 2.67 13.21 -1.69
C PHE A 160 3.30 11.83 -1.85
N LEU A 161 2.67 10.82 -1.26
CA LEU A 161 3.11 9.44 -1.41
C LEU A 161 3.04 9.00 -2.88
N MET A 162 4.20 8.69 -3.45
CA MET A 162 4.30 8.21 -4.83
C MET A 162 3.72 6.79 -4.95
N LEU A 163 2.94 6.59 -6.01
CA LEU A 163 2.38 5.30 -6.40
C LEU A 163 3.03 4.81 -7.69
N ARG A 164 3.11 3.49 -7.85
CA ARG A 164 3.48 2.87 -9.13
C ARG A 164 2.32 2.96 -10.13
N THR A 165 2.58 2.62 -11.39
CA THR A 165 1.58 2.62 -12.49
C THR A 165 0.33 1.78 -12.23
N TYR A 166 0.41 0.83 -11.30
CA TYR A 166 -0.70 0.01 -10.80
C TYR A 166 -1.37 0.57 -9.55
N LEU A 167 -1.01 1.80 -9.13
CA LEU A 167 -1.51 2.46 -7.93
C LEU A 167 -1.16 1.75 -6.61
N VAL A 168 -0.07 1.01 -6.59
CA VAL A 168 0.50 0.43 -5.38
C VAL A 168 1.56 1.38 -4.82
N PRO A 169 1.54 1.70 -3.51
CA PRO A 169 2.54 2.56 -2.89
C PRO A 169 3.96 2.00 -3.05
N LEU A 170 4.92 2.90 -3.26
CA LEU A 170 6.34 2.56 -3.31
C LEU A 170 6.94 2.76 -1.91
N LEU A 171 6.75 1.79 -1.01
CA LEU A 171 7.19 1.87 0.37
C LEU A 171 8.43 1.03 0.64
N ARG A 172 9.45 1.63 1.24
CA ARG A 172 10.61 0.95 1.83
C ARG A 172 10.28 0.45 3.24
N LYS A 173 11.17 -0.34 3.84
CA LYS A 173 10.96 -0.96 5.16
C LYS A 173 10.66 0.07 6.26
N ASP A 174 11.40 1.16 6.27
CA ASP A 174 11.23 2.27 7.21
C ASP A 174 9.93 3.07 6.98
N GLU A 175 9.56 3.23 5.71
CA GLU A 175 8.31 3.90 5.32
C GLU A 175 7.07 3.06 5.66
N ILE A 176 7.17 1.73 5.60
CA ILE A 176 6.12 0.81 6.06
C ILE A 176 5.90 0.96 7.58
N GLU A 177 6.98 1.03 8.36
CA GLU A 177 6.88 1.25 9.81
C GLU A 177 6.19 2.58 10.13
N LYS A 178 6.65 3.66 9.49
CA LYS A 178 6.05 4.98 9.63
C LYS A 178 4.58 4.98 9.17
N GLY A 179 4.28 4.37 8.03
CA GLY A 179 2.91 4.28 7.52
C GLY A 179 1.97 3.52 8.45
N ALA A 180 2.44 2.48 9.13
CA ALA A 180 1.67 1.77 10.15
C ALA A 180 1.42 2.65 11.40
N GLU A 181 2.42 3.39 11.87
CA GLU A 181 2.25 4.34 12.97
C GLU A 181 1.32 5.51 12.59
N ASP A 182 1.42 6.03 11.35
CA ASP A 182 0.53 7.06 10.82
C ASP A 182 -0.93 6.58 10.72
N LEU A 183 -1.14 5.30 10.38
CA LEU A 183 -2.47 4.68 10.37
C LEU A 183 -3.06 4.63 11.79
N LEU A 184 -2.27 4.19 12.77
CA LEU A 184 -2.67 4.20 14.17
C LEU A 184 -2.94 5.62 14.67
N LEU A 185 -2.08 6.57 14.35
CA LEU A 185 -2.24 7.97 14.77
C LEU A 185 -3.56 8.57 14.25
N ARG A 186 -3.99 8.18 13.06
CA ARG A 186 -5.26 8.65 12.47
C ARG A 186 -6.50 8.04 13.13
N TYR A 187 -6.45 6.76 13.47
CA TYR A 187 -7.64 6.01 13.87
C TYR A 187 -7.62 5.53 15.32
N CYS A 188 -6.46 5.20 15.87
CA CYS A 188 -6.26 4.65 17.21
C CYS A 188 -5.01 5.23 17.88
N PRO A 189 -4.90 6.57 18.08
CA PRO A 189 -3.70 7.19 18.63
C PRO A 189 -3.32 6.65 20.00
N GLU A 190 -4.27 6.20 20.80
CA GLU A 190 -4.08 5.51 22.07
C GLU A 190 -3.20 4.26 21.95
N ALA A 191 -3.23 3.58 20.82
CA ALA A 191 -2.41 2.42 20.55
C ALA A 191 -0.90 2.70 20.52
N LEU A 192 -0.51 3.95 20.32
CA LEU A 192 0.88 4.40 20.32
C LEU A 192 1.40 4.72 21.74
N THR A 193 0.52 4.85 22.72
CA THR A 193 0.84 5.23 24.10
C THR A 193 0.50 4.13 25.11
N ASP A 194 -0.59 3.41 24.92
CA ASP A 194 -1.03 2.36 25.82
C ASP A 194 -0.60 0.97 25.33
N ARG A 195 -0.26 0.11 26.30
CA ARG A 195 0.29 -1.22 26.07
C ARG A 195 -0.78 -2.32 26.01
N LYS A 196 -2.00 -2.04 26.48
CA LYS A 196 -2.98 -3.10 26.76
C LYS A 196 -4.20 -3.14 25.84
N GLU A 197 -4.64 -2.03 25.29
CA GLU A 197 -5.98 -1.94 24.70
C GLU A 197 -6.01 -1.88 23.18
N HIS A 198 -4.87 -2.05 22.51
CA HIS A 198 -4.86 -2.01 21.05
C HIS A 198 -5.42 -3.31 20.49
N ASN A 199 -6.61 -3.20 19.89
CA ASN A 199 -7.36 -4.32 19.32
C ASN A 199 -7.59 -4.09 17.82
N ALA A 200 -7.30 -5.11 17.02
CA ALA A 200 -7.49 -5.06 15.57
C ALA A 200 -8.94 -4.83 15.15
N TYR A 201 -9.91 -5.34 15.91
CA TYR A 201 -11.34 -5.13 15.65
C TYR A 201 -11.72 -3.66 15.82
N LEU A 202 -11.18 -2.98 16.85
CA LEU A 202 -11.41 -1.56 17.05
C LEU A 202 -10.83 -0.74 15.90
N LEU A 203 -9.63 -1.09 15.43
CA LEU A 203 -9.04 -0.42 14.28
C LEU A 203 -9.89 -0.65 13.02
N ALA A 204 -10.31 -1.90 12.77
CA ALA A 204 -11.15 -2.23 11.62
C ALA A 204 -12.46 -1.42 11.63
N ASP A 205 -13.15 -1.38 12.77
CA ASP A 205 -14.38 -0.59 12.95
C ASP A 205 -14.17 0.90 12.67
N LYS A 206 -13.12 1.51 13.25
CA LYS A 206 -12.79 2.93 13.04
C LYS A 206 -12.41 3.27 11.60
N ILE A 207 -11.89 2.31 10.80
CA ILE A 207 -11.63 2.51 9.36
C ILE A 207 -12.90 2.27 8.53
N GLY A 208 -13.97 1.73 9.13
CA GLY A 208 -15.22 1.39 8.45
C GLY A 208 -15.24 -0.02 7.86
N LEU A 209 -14.44 -0.95 8.39
CA LEU A 209 -14.46 -2.36 8.02
C LEU A 209 -15.33 -3.17 8.99
N HIS A 210 -16.16 -4.04 8.43
CA HIS A 210 -16.90 -5.05 9.16
C HIS A 210 -16.12 -6.37 9.19
N VAL A 211 -16.05 -7.05 10.35
CA VAL A 211 -15.31 -8.31 10.49
C VAL A 211 -16.27 -9.45 10.74
N GLU A 212 -16.24 -10.46 9.87
CA GLU A 212 -17.02 -11.68 9.96
C GLU A 212 -16.14 -12.92 10.12
N HIS A 213 -16.63 -13.91 10.85
CA HIS A 213 -15.95 -15.18 11.08
C HIS A 213 -16.74 -16.30 10.41
N LEU A 214 -16.23 -16.86 9.31
CA LEU A 214 -16.92 -17.86 8.51
C LEU A 214 -16.02 -19.07 8.22
N PRO A 215 -16.58 -20.30 8.23
CA PRO A 215 -15.87 -21.53 7.85
C PRO A 215 -15.80 -21.64 6.32
N LEU A 216 -14.82 -20.99 5.68
CA LEU A 216 -14.72 -20.97 4.22
C LEU A 216 -14.50 -22.37 3.63
N PHE A 217 -15.33 -22.73 2.64
CA PHE A 217 -15.27 -24.02 1.98
C PHE A 217 -14.13 -24.08 0.95
N GLN A 218 -13.38 -25.18 0.94
CA GLN A 218 -12.27 -25.48 0.00
C GLN A 218 -11.17 -24.40 -0.13
N GLN A 219 -11.13 -23.42 0.74
CA GLN A 219 -10.09 -22.39 0.75
C GLN A 219 -8.98 -22.73 1.78
N ARG A 220 -8.42 -23.95 1.66
CA ARG A 220 -7.26 -24.35 2.47
C ARG A 220 -6.10 -23.41 2.18
N GLY A 221 -5.57 -22.74 3.19
CA GLY A 221 -4.48 -21.75 3.08
C GLY A 221 -4.93 -20.30 2.93
N THR A 222 -6.23 -20.00 2.76
CA THR A 222 -6.75 -18.64 2.89
C THR A 222 -7.08 -18.36 4.35
N LEU A 223 -6.40 -17.40 4.96
CA LEU A 223 -6.59 -17.04 6.37
C LEU A 223 -7.68 -15.99 6.54
N SER A 224 -7.67 -14.97 5.70
CA SER A 224 -8.67 -13.91 5.64
C SER A 224 -8.94 -13.49 4.19
N VAL A 225 -10.01 -12.74 3.99
CA VAL A 225 -10.38 -12.14 2.69
C VAL A 225 -11.02 -10.79 2.93
N LEU A 226 -10.50 -9.75 2.32
CA LEU A 226 -11.13 -8.43 2.30
C LEU A 226 -11.94 -8.26 1.00
N PHE A 227 -13.17 -7.77 1.14
CA PHE A 227 -14.06 -7.44 0.04
C PHE A 227 -14.05 -5.95 -0.26
N PHE A 228 -13.44 -5.56 -1.38
CA PHE A 228 -13.47 -4.17 -1.87
C PHE A 228 -14.76 -3.81 -2.61
N CYS A 229 -15.50 -4.81 -3.04
CA CYS A 229 -16.83 -4.72 -3.66
C CYS A 229 -17.71 -5.84 -3.15
N ASP A 230 -19.02 -5.77 -3.38
CA ASP A 230 -19.95 -6.84 -3.03
C ASP A 230 -19.55 -8.16 -3.72
N GLY A 231 -19.64 -9.23 -2.99
CA GLY A 231 -19.21 -10.54 -3.47
C GLY A 231 -19.89 -11.69 -2.77
N THR A 232 -19.45 -12.91 -3.05
CA THR A 232 -19.98 -14.12 -2.43
C THR A 232 -18.86 -15.02 -1.93
N VAL A 233 -19.11 -15.73 -0.84
CA VAL A 233 -18.27 -16.82 -0.33
C VAL A 233 -19.05 -18.11 -0.21
N GLN A 234 -18.34 -19.21 -0.40
CA GLN A 234 -18.85 -20.52 -0.07
C GLN A 234 -18.42 -20.91 1.34
N VAL A 235 -19.36 -21.27 2.18
CA VAL A 235 -19.12 -21.71 3.55
C VAL A 235 -19.52 -23.18 3.73
N ALA A 236 -18.74 -23.91 4.53
CA ALA A 236 -19.10 -25.24 4.94
C ALA A 236 -20.20 -25.15 5.99
N ASN A 237 -21.32 -25.84 5.78
CA ASN A 237 -22.32 -25.96 6.83
C ASN A 237 -21.75 -26.85 7.94
N ASP A 238 -21.63 -26.29 9.13
CA ASP A 238 -21.20 -26.99 10.33
C ASP A 238 -22.30 -28.03 10.72
N HIS A 239 -21.84 -29.14 11.19
CA HIS A 239 -22.57 -30.30 11.71
C HIS A 239 -22.92 -31.39 10.70
N GLN A 240 -22.06 -32.43 10.72
CA GLN A 240 -22.29 -33.79 10.27
C GLN A 240 -22.27 -34.06 8.76
N LYS A 241 -21.18 -34.67 8.31
CA LYS A 241 -21.05 -35.64 7.20
C LYS A 241 -21.75 -35.36 5.85
N SER A 242 -22.46 -34.27 5.67
CA SER A 242 -22.99 -33.88 4.38
C SER A 242 -22.20 -32.69 3.83
N SER A 243 -21.71 -32.81 2.63
CA SER A 243 -21.00 -31.80 1.84
C SER A 243 -21.91 -30.63 1.40
N GLN A 244 -22.81 -30.18 2.27
CA GLN A 244 -23.66 -29.04 1.97
C GLN A 244 -22.85 -27.76 2.10
N VAL A 245 -22.71 -27.08 0.99
CA VAL A 245 -22.06 -25.77 0.87
C VAL A 245 -23.17 -24.76 0.67
N SER A 246 -23.16 -23.72 1.48
CA SER A 246 -24.02 -22.56 1.25
C SER A 246 -23.21 -21.39 0.69
N THR A 247 -23.87 -20.58 -0.13
CA THR A 247 -23.28 -19.34 -0.65
C THR A 247 -23.85 -18.17 0.13
N ILE A 248 -22.96 -17.34 0.69
CA ILE A 248 -23.32 -16.15 1.48
C ILE A 248 -22.88 -14.92 0.68
N ASN A 249 -23.76 -13.91 0.58
CA ASN A 249 -23.43 -12.60 0.04
C ASN A 249 -22.67 -11.80 1.09
N ILE A 250 -21.56 -11.20 0.68
CA ILE A 250 -20.69 -10.40 1.53
C ILE A 250 -20.65 -8.98 0.95
N PRO A 251 -21.02 -7.96 1.72
CA PRO A 251 -20.95 -6.57 1.27
C PRO A 251 -19.50 -6.07 1.19
N ALA A 252 -19.29 -5.04 0.37
CA ALA A 252 -18.03 -4.30 0.32
C ALA A 252 -17.63 -3.76 1.72
N GLY A 253 -16.34 -3.70 2.01
CA GLY A 253 -15.82 -3.28 3.32
C GLY A 253 -15.85 -4.38 4.37
N THR A 254 -16.10 -5.64 3.99
CA THR A 254 -16.12 -6.77 4.93
C THR A 254 -14.81 -7.55 4.87
N VAL A 255 -14.24 -7.80 6.03
CA VAL A 255 -13.13 -8.75 6.27
C VAL A 255 -13.72 -10.08 6.74
N VAL A 256 -13.52 -11.14 5.98
CA VAL A 256 -13.92 -12.49 6.36
C VAL A 256 -12.71 -13.25 6.90
N ILE A 257 -12.75 -13.66 8.15
CA ILE A 257 -11.74 -14.51 8.78
C ILE A 257 -12.17 -15.98 8.60
N ASN A 258 -11.29 -16.79 8.03
CA ASN A 258 -11.56 -18.22 7.81
C ASN A 258 -11.36 -19.02 9.09
N THR A 259 -12.44 -19.38 9.77
CA THR A 259 -12.38 -20.14 11.03
C THR A 259 -11.84 -21.56 10.87
N ASN A 260 -11.80 -22.10 9.66
CA ASN A 260 -11.19 -23.40 9.37
C ASN A 260 -9.65 -23.33 9.25
N ALA A 261 -9.07 -22.13 9.07
CA ALA A 261 -7.65 -21.93 8.84
C ALA A 261 -6.96 -21.11 9.93
N VAL A 262 -7.70 -20.23 10.62
CA VAL A 262 -7.14 -19.29 11.61
C VAL A 262 -7.59 -19.68 13.01
N HIS A 263 -6.60 -19.93 13.89
CA HIS A 263 -6.88 -20.10 15.31
C HIS A 263 -7.33 -18.75 15.91
N LYS A 264 -8.23 -18.76 16.90
CA LYS A 264 -8.79 -17.54 17.53
C LYS A 264 -7.71 -16.56 17.98
N ASP A 265 -6.60 -17.04 18.55
CA ASP A 265 -5.50 -16.21 19.03
C ASP A 265 -4.69 -15.55 17.89
N CYS A 266 -4.90 -15.95 16.65
CA CYS A 266 -4.23 -15.42 15.47
C CYS A 266 -5.08 -14.43 14.67
N CYS A 267 -6.36 -14.31 14.93
CA CYS A 267 -7.30 -13.50 14.16
C CYS A 267 -6.89 -12.02 14.08
N GLN A 268 -6.38 -11.45 15.17
CA GLN A 268 -6.00 -10.03 15.19
C GLN A 268 -4.95 -9.70 14.12
N MET A 269 -3.97 -10.58 13.91
CA MET A 269 -2.92 -10.34 12.91
C MET A 269 -3.50 -10.29 11.49
N GLU A 270 -4.45 -11.16 11.20
CA GLU A 270 -5.11 -11.20 9.89
C GLU A 270 -6.00 -9.97 9.68
N ILE A 271 -6.67 -9.49 10.73
CA ILE A 271 -7.45 -8.25 10.66
C ILE A 271 -6.53 -7.05 10.41
N TYR A 272 -5.39 -6.93 11.09
CA TYR A 272 -4.41 -5.87 10.81
C TYR A 272 -3.88 -5.95 9.38
N HIS A 273 -3.66 -7.15 8.86
CA HIS A 273 -3.24 -7.37 7.48
C HIS A 273 -4.26 -6.80 6.49
N GLU A 274 -5.55 -7.08 6.70
CA GLU A 274 -6.62 -6.57 5.85
C GLU A 274 -6.84 -5.04 6.02
N CYS A 275 -6.60 -4.49 7.22
CA CYS A 275 -6.60 -3.04 7.43
C CYS A 275 -5.53 -2.33 6.58
N ILE A 276 -4.33 -2.93 6.45
CA ILE A 276 -3.29 -2.41 5.57
C ILE A 276 -3.73 -2.47 4.10
N HIS A 277 -4.31 -3.60 3.67
CA HIS A 277 -4.83 -3.70 2.30
C HIS A 277 -5.87 -2.64 2.03
N TYR A 278 -6.80 -2.41 2.96
CA TYR A 278 -7.85 -1.41 2.81
C TYR A 278 -7.30 0.02 2.73
N ASP A 279 -6.38 0.39 3.61
CA ASP A 279 -5.85 1.76 3.62
C ASP A 279 -4.82 2.00 2.51
N TRP A 280 -3.88 1.06 2.27
CA TRP A 280 -2.77 1.30 1.35
C TRP A 280 -3.02 0.87 -0.09
N HIS A 281 -3.84 -0.18 -0.29
CA HIS A 281 -4.01 -0.82 -1.60
C HIS A 281 -5.40 -0.62 -2.22
N TYR A 282 -6.28 0.14 -1.56
CA TYR A 282 -7.64 0.43 -2.04
C TYR A 282 -7.67 0.87 -3.52
N MET A 283 -6.79 1.79 -3.90
CA MET A 283 -6.75 2.34 -5.26
C MET A 283 -6.40 1.28 -6.31
N PHE A 284 -5.50 0.34 -5.98
CA PHE A 284 -5.20 -0.79 -6.86
C PHE A 284 -6.45 -1.62 -7.13
N PHE A 285 -7.15 -2.03 -6.09
CA PHE A 285 -8.35 -2.87 -6.23
C PHE A 285 -9.46 -2.15 -6.97
N ARG A 286 -9.69 -0.86 -6.71
CA ARG A 286 -10.66 -0.06 -7.44
C ARG A 286 -10.31 0.09 -8.91
N LEU A 287 -9.04 0.29 -9.26
CA LEU A 287 -8.58 0.32 -10.65
C LEU A 287 -8.87 -1.00 -11.36
N GLN A 288 -8.59 -2.13 -10.70
CA GLN A 288 -8.84 -3.45 -11.28
C GLN A 288 -10.34 -3.75 -11.42
N ASP A 289 -11.15 -3.35 -10.45
CA ASP A 289 -12.62 -3.50 -10.47
C ASP A 289 -13.25 -2.83 -11.70
N MET A 290 -12.77 -1.68 -12.08
CA MET A 290 -13.30 -0.97 -13.24
C MET A 290 -12.86 -1.55 -14.59
N HIS A 291 -11.79 -2.31 -14.60
CA HIS A 291 -11.30 -2.95 -15.82
C HIS A 291 -11.93 -4.32 -16.09
N ASN A 292 -12.37 -5.01 -15.05
CA ASN A 292 -12.80 -6.39 -15.14
C ASN A 292 -14.12 -6.60 -14.39
N SER A 293 -15.20 -6.79 -15.10
CA SER A 293 -16.46 -7.29 -14.52
C SER A 293 -16.31 -8.65 -13.78
N ASP A 294 -15.17 -9.32 -13.94
CA ASP A 294 -14.84 -10.62 -13.34
C ASP A 294 -14.01 -10.54 -12.05
N ILE A 295 -13.82 -9.35 -11.48
CA ILE A 295 -12.94 -9.11 -10.32
C ILE A 295 -13.39 -9.72 -9.01
N ASN A 296 -14.61 -10.17 -8.89
CA ASN A 296 -14.99 -11.06 -7.78
C ASN A 296 -14.03 -12.24 -7.56
N LYS A 297 -13.04 -12.41 -8.46
CA LYS A 297 -11.96 -13.40 -8.40
C LYS A 297 -10.61 -12.84 -7.91
N LEU A 298 -10.42 -11.52 -7.84
CA LEU A 298 -9.24 -10.91 -7.19
C LEU A 298 -9.48 -10.78 -5.68
N ARG A 299 -9.87 -11.89 -5.08
CA ARG A 299 -9.78 -12.07 -3.64
C ARG A 299 -8.31 -12.00 -3.27
N THR A 300 -7.97 -11.30 -2.21
CA THR A 300 -6.65 -11.39 -1.60
C THR A 300 -6.41 -12.85 -1.23
N LYS A 301 -5.92 -13.63 -2.19
CA LYS A 301 -5.36 -14.92 -1.87
C LYS A 301 -4.03 -14.64 -1.24
N HIS A 302 -3.86 -14.99 0.03
CA HIS A 302 -2.57 -14.98 0.68
C HIS A 302 -1.60 -15.77 -0.18
N VAL A 303 -0.78 -15.06 -0.93
CA VAL A 303 0.37 -15.63 -1.59
C VAL A 303 1.46 -15.65 -0.53
N VAL A 304 1.75 -16.82 0.00
CA VAL A 304 2.91 -17.00 0.88
C VAL A 304 4.15 -16.63 0.05
N ILE A 305 4.75 -15.48 0.38
CA ILE A 305 5.98 -15.03 -0.28
C ILE A 305 7.14 -15.69 0.44
N THR A 306 7.73 -16.68 -0.18
CA THR A 306 8.85 -17.43 0.37
C THR A 306 10.23 -16.82 0.07
N ASN A 307 10.32 -15.71 -0.70
CA ASN A 307 11.61 -15.13 -1.09
C ASN A 307 11.66 -13.61 -0.95
N SER A 308 12.73 -13.15 -0.34
CA SER A 308 13.04 -11.77 0.05
C SER A 308 13.40 -10.80 -1.10
N LYS A 309 13.38 -11.23 -2.34
CA LYS A 309 13.58 -10.33 -3.49
C LYS A 309 12.33 -9.50 -3.70
N VAL A 310 12.50 -8.18 -3.87
CA VAL A 310 11.43 -7.26 -4.21
C VAL A 310 10.62 -7.85 -5.37
N PRO A 311 9.34 -8.20 -5.15
CA PRO A 311 8.59 -8.93 -6.16
C PRO A 311 8.32 -8.05 -7.38
N ALA A 312 8.58 -8.55 -8.57
CA ALA A 312 8.19 -7.86 -9.82
C ALA A 312 6.66 -7.79 -10.00
N ASN A 313 5.91 -8.65 -9.30
CA ASN A 313 4.46 -8.70 -9.35
C ASN A 313 3.84 -7.76 -8.29
N PRO A 314 2.95 -6.82 -8.68
CA PRO A 314 2.31 -5.89 -7.74
C PRO A 314 1.54 -6.59 -6.61
N LEU A 315 0.90 -7.73 -6.86
CA LEU A 315 0.19 -8.51 -5.83
C LEU A 315 1.14 -9.02 -4.74
N LYS A 316 2.28 -9.58 -5.13
CA LYS A 316 3.28 -10.03 -4.16
C LYS A 316 3.86 -8.87 -3.35
N TRP A 317 4.00 -7.71 -3.98
CA TRP A 317 4.48 -6.50 -3.32
C TRP A 317 3.48 -6.01 -2.26
N MET A 318 2.19 -5.98 -2.60
CA MET A 318 1.13 -5.62 -1.65
C MET A 318 1.06 -6.59 -0.46
N GLU A 319 1.14 -7.90 -0.71
CA GLU A 319 1.17 -8.91 0.35
C GLU A 319 2.36 -8.73 1.30
N TRP A 320 3.54 -8.43 0.74
CA TRP A 320 4.74 -8.16 1.54
C TRP A 320 4.56 -6.90 2.40
N GLN A 321 4.00 -5.82 1.83
CA GLN A 321 3.71 -4.59 2.57
C GLN A 321 2.67 -4.84 3.67
N ALA A 322 1.58 -5.52 3.36
CA ALA A 322 0.51 -5.80 4.30
C ALA A 322 1.00 -6.67 5.48
N ARG A 323 1.76 -7.74 5.18
CA ARG A 323 2.34 -8.59 6.22
C ARG A 323 3.29 -7.80 7.12
N ARG A 324 4.17 -6.96 6.55
CA ARG A 324 5.10 -6.16 7.33
C ARG A 324 4.40 -5.07 8.13
N GLY A 325 3.46 -4.36 7.51
CA GLY A 325 2.68 -3.30 8.13
C GLY A 325 1.80 -3.82 9.27
N SER A 326 1.23 -5.03 9.15
CA SER A 326 0.41 -5.64 10.20
C SER A 326 1.21 -5.89 11.50
N PHE A 327 2.49 -6.25 11.41
CA PHE A 327 3.36 -6.27 12.59
C PHE A 327 3.58 -4.88 13.18
N GLY A 328 3.73 -3.85 12.34
CA GLY A 328 3.83 -2.45 12.78
C GLY A 328 2.59 -1.98 13.51
N LEU A 329 1.39 -2.36 13.02
CA LEU A 329 0.13 -2.06 13.70
C LEU A 329 0.00 -2.80 15.04
N MET A 330 0.27 -4.10 15.06
CA MET A 330 0.18 -4.93 16.28
C MET A 330 1.20 -4.53 17.34
N MET A 331 2.40 -4.16 16.92
CA MET A 331 3.55 -3.88 17.77
C MET A 331 4.30 -2.64 17.24
N PRO A 332 3.80 -1.42 17.49
CA PRO A 332 4.41 -0.18 17.01
C PRO A 332 5.88 -0.06 17.38
N LEU A 333 6.69 0.44 16.45
CA LEU A 333 8.15 0.45 16.53
C LEU A 333 8.65 1.18 17.79
N GLY A 334 8.08 2.37 18.08
CA GLY A 334 8.46 3.18 19.22
C GLY A 334 8.20 2.47 20.56
N LEU A 335 7.01 1.89 20.73
CA LEU A 335 6.65 1.14 21.96
C LEU A 335 7.49 -0.13 22.11
N MET A 336 7.73 -0.85 21.01
CA MET A 336 8.56 -2.05 21.06
C MET A 336 9.98 -1.75 21.48
N ARG A 337 10.60 -0.67 20.99
CA ARG A 337 11.94 -0.24 21.40
C ARG A 337 12.00 0.02 22.91
N LEU A 338 11.05 0.79 23.44
CA LEU A 338 10.96 1.08 24.88
C LEU A 338 10.82 -0.18 25.73
N GLN A 339 9.99 -1.14 25.30
CA GLN A 339 9.82 -2.42 26.02
C GLN A 339 11.08 -3.28 25.97
N ILE A 340 11.73 -3.35 24.80
CA ILE A 340 12.97 -4.11 24.63
C ILE A 340 14.07 -3.52 25.52
N GLU A 341 14.27 -2.21 25.50
CA GLU A 341 15.27 -1.52 26.32
C GLU A 341 15.01 -1.73 27.82
N LYS A 342 13.77 -1.61 28.27
CA LYS A 342 13.37 -1.90 29.65
C LYS A 342 13.79 -3.31 30.05
N HIS A 343 13.37 -4.32 29.32
CA HIS A 343 13.67 -5.71 29.68
C HIS A 343 15.13 -6.10 29.51
N LEU A 344 15.86 -5.50 28.56
CA LEU A 344 17.30 -5.70 28.45
C LEU A 344 18.05 -5.08 29.64
N SER A 345 17.61 -3.90 30.12
CA SER A 345 18.21 -3.28 31.31
C SER A 345 17.99 -4.12 32.57
N GLU A 346 16.79 -4.70 32.75
CA GLU A 346 16.49 -5.63 33.85
C GLU A 346 17.38 -6.89 33.82
N LEU A 347 17.78 -7.31 32.61
CA LEU A 347 18.65 -8.48 32.41
C LEU A 347 20.15 -8.13 32.34
N SER A 348 20.52 -6.86 32.57
CA SER A 348 21.93 -6.43 32.45
C SER A 348 22.90 -7.20 33.34
N GLN A 349 22.49 -7.45 34.57
CA GLN A 349 23.26 -8.15 35.57
C GLN A 349 23.23 -9.69 35.42
N CYS A 350 22.39 -10.21 34.54
CA CYS A 350 22.29 -11.66 34.34
C CYS A 350 23.41 -12.16 33.43
N ARG A 351 24.09 -13.24 33.88
CA ARG A 351 25.10 -13.95 33.08
C ARG A 351 24.45 -14.82 31.99
N LEU A 352 23.76 -14.17 31.06
CA LEU A 352 23.06 -14.81 29.94
C LEU A 352 23.70 -14.40 28.62
N HIS A 353 23.76 -15.33 27.68
CA HIS A 353 24.11 -15.00 26.31
C HIS A 353 23.02 -14.09 25.69
N ALA A 354 23.42 -13.29 24.73
CA ALA A 354 22.55 -12.36 24.07
C ALA A 354 21.24 -13.00 23.54
N GLY A 355 21.32 -14.20 22.92
CA GLY A 355 20.13 -14.93 22.46
C GLY A 355 19.19 -15.36 23.59
N GLN A 356 19.74 -15.71 24.76
CA GLN A 356 18.93 -16.04 25.93
C GLN A 356 18.25 -14.79 26.51
N LYS A 357 18.96 -13.64 26.51
CA LYS A 357 18.36 -12.36 26.91
C LYS A 357 17.20 -12.01 26.01
N LEU A 358 17.38 -12.03 24.69
CA LEU A 358 16.31 -11.74 23.71
C LEU A 358 15.15 -12.75 23.79
N ASP A 359 15.41 -14.02 24.06
CA ASP A 359 14.34 -15.01 24.27
C ASP A 359 13.50 -14.69 25.53
N ARG A 360 14.16 -14.22 26.61
CA ARG A 360 13.45 -13.74 27.82
C ARG A 360 12.68 -12.46 27.55
N VAL A 361 13.27 -11.50 26.85
CA VAL A 361 12.60 -10.28 26.40
C VAL A 361 11.34 -10.61 25.59
N ALA A 362 11.47 -11.52 24.60
CA ALA A 362 10.32 -11.93 23.79
C ALA A 362 9.20 -12.56 24.64
N ARG A 363 9.56 -13.36 25.65
CA ARG A 363 8.55 -13.93 26.58
C ARG A 363 7.90 -12.87 27.48
N ALA A 364 8.68 -11.90 27.96
CA ALA A 364 8.17 -10.83 28.81
C ALA A 364 7.16 -9.96 28.03
N ILE A 365 7.55 -9.49 26.85
CA ILE A 365 6.68 -8.70 25.97
C ILE A 365 5.42 -9.49 25.56
N ALA A 366 5.58 -10.78 25.23
CA ALA A 366 4.45 -11.64 24.87
C ALA A 366 3.40 -11.72 25.98
N ARG A 367 3.86 -11.82 27.26
CA ARG A 367 2.96 -11.83 28.42
C ARG A 367 2.33 -10.44 28.68
N GLU A 368 3.11 -9.38 28.58
CA GLU A 368 2.61 -8.01 28.79
C GLU A 368 1.53 -7.61 27.79
N ARG A 369 1.63 -8.14 26.55
CA ARG A 369 0.72 -7.81 25.43
C ARG A 369 -0.33 -8.88 25.14
N ASP A 370 -0.34 -9.95 25.88
CA ASP A 370 -1.18 -11.12 25.61
C ASP A 370 -1.03 -11.64 24.17
N LEU A 371 0.21 -11.75 23.69
CA LEU A 371 0.52 -12.19 22.34
C LEU A 371 1.28 -13.54 22.36
N PRO A 372 1.12 -14.37 21.33
CA PRO A 372 1.95 -15.55 21.16
C PRO A 372 3.44 -15.17 21.03
N LYS A 373 4.32 -15.85 21.77
CA LYS A 373 5.77 -15.58 21.79
C LYS A 373 6.38 -15.55 20.38
N PHE A 374 5.93 -16.43 19.47
CA PHE A 374 6.46 -16.49 18.13
C PHE A 374 6.18 -15.19 17.32
N ARG A 375 5.07 -14.50 17.58
CA ARG A 375 4.74 -13.20 16.95
C ARG A 375 5.73 -12.12 17.41
N VAL A 376 6.00 -12.05 18.72
CA VAL A 376 6.99 -11.11 19.24
C VAL A 376 8.38 -11.42 18.70
N ARG A 377 8.76 -12.69 18.61
CA ARG A 377 10.04 -13.10 18.01
C ARG A 377 10.15 -12.71 16.54
N ALA A 378 9.08 -12.90 15.76
CA ALA A 378 9.03 -12.45 14.36
C ALA A 378 9.20 -10.93 14.26
N ARG A 379 8.58 -10.17 15.18
CA ARG A 379 8.76 -8.72 15.26
C ARG A 379 10.20 -8.33 15.58
N LEU A 380 10.85 -9.00 16.52
CA LEU A 380 12.26 -8.76 16.84
C LEU A 380 13.19 -9.05 15.65
N ILE A 381 12.87 -10.06 14.84
CA ILE A 381 13.58 -10.34 13.58
C ILE A 381 13.38 -9.17 12.60
N GLN A 382 12.15 -8.71 12.39
CA GLN A 382 11.87 -7.56 11.50
C GLN A 382 12.58 -6.28 11.92
N MET A 383 12.73 -6.07 13.24
CA MET A 383 13.45 -4.93 13.82
C MET A 383 14.96 -5.10 13.82
N GLY A 384 15.50 -6.26 13.43
CA GLY A 384 16.93 -6.54 13.34
C GLY A 384 17.61 -6.92 14.66
N TYR A 385 16.84 -7.16 15.74
CA TYR A 385 17.41 -7.64 17.01
C TYR A 385 17.83 -9.12 16.96
N ILE A 386 17.17 -9.90 16.14
CA ILE A 386 17.47 -11.32 15.93
C ILE A 386 17.68 -11.54 14.43
N ALA A 387 18.76 -12.19 14.04
CA ALA A 387 18.94 -12.59 12.65
C ALA A 387 17.99 -13.73 12.27
N ALA A 388 17.53 -13.75 11.02
CA ALA A 388 16.53 -14.70 10.53
C ALA A 388 16.92 -16.17 10.70
N LYS A 389 18.21 -16.52 10.61
CA LYS A 389 18.75 -17.88 10.77
C LYS A 389 19.23 -18.20 12.19
N GLY A 390 18.80 -17.44 13.21
CA GLY A 390 19.21 -17.65 14.60
C GLY A 390 20.58 -17.05 14.97
N ALA A 391 21.28 -16.42 14.03
CA ALA A 391 22.43 -15.58 14.35
C ALA A 391 21.96 -14.28 15.00
N LEU A 392 22.77 -13.73 15.88
CA LEU A 392 22.45 -12.51 16.62
C LEU A 392 23.19 -11.36 16.00
N ASN A 393 22.47 -10.32 15.59
CA ASN A 393 23.06 -9.04 15.24
C ASN A 393 23.01 -8.13 16.49
N PHE A 394 24.16 -7.73 16.96
CA PHE A 394 24.37 -6.72 17.99
C PHE A 394 25.14 -5.56 17.39
#